data_ec5cd4a8518388f97fd2b3c0d1ab45fb
#
_entry.id   ec5cd4a8518388f97fd2b3c0d1ab45fb
#
_cell.length_a   1.000
_cell.length_b   1.000
_cell.length_c   1.000
_cell.angle_alpha   90.00
_cell.angle_beta   90.00
_cell.angle_gamma   90.00
#
_symmetry.space_group_name_H-M   'P 1'
#
loop_
_entity.id
_entity.type
_entity.pdbx_description
1 polymer ?
#
loop_
_entity_poly.entity_id
_entity_poly.type
_entity_poly.pdbx_seq_one_letter_code
_entity_poly.pdbx_strand_id
1 'polypeptide(L)'
;TLPSLAQSTASLRDALPKLDDAAIHFSETYNTRAENALLDCRRKALLLSRNIDRLSDILDLPTLLSSAISTSNTASAAATASSSATLNYASALDLNSHIRRLHGLYPDSALISSVEKQAEEAMQEMATNLIASLRTSSLKLASAMRTISWLRRVAPELDPTPASSIPVQSIHSTSGAAGATSREGSLGSLFLVCRLANLQQTLSALEPLRELADQETLRLQDTKNSENAVVKERSKWEGGQQTERYLKRYIEIFREQSFAIISMYRSIFPERNSAQEEAVLKGLGRDKVDGGKRDENPLQPLPSSLGTFPLQLVGMLEETLRKYLPNVRDRSSRDSLLTQVLYCAGSLGRLGGDFSLLLAFLGENEKDDGQARDVEDEDEEDEE
;
A
#
# COMPACT_ATOMS: atom_id res chain seq x y z
N THR A 1 78.01 -54.91 -28.43
CA THR A 1 76.75 -54.17 -28.19
C THR A 1 75.53 -55.08 -28.00
N LEU A 2 75.43 -56.23 -28.67
CA LEU A 2 74.33 -57.20 -28.51
C LEU A 2 74.33 -57.87 -27.15
N PRO A 3 75.48 -58.31 -26.56
CA PRO A 3 75.48 -58.98 -25.24
C PRO A 3 75.13 -57.96 -24.12
N SER A 4 75.51 -56.70 -24.24
CA SER A 4 75.20 -55.74 -23.20
C SER A 4 73.69 -55.41 -23.17
N LEU A 5 73.02 -55.42 -24.34
CA LEU A 5 71.62 -55.25 -24.47
C LEU A 5 70.82 -56.43 -23.89
N ALA A 6 71.28 -57.63 -24.15
CA ALA A 6 70.72 -58.85 -23.58
C ALA A 6 70.86 -58.88 -22.04
N GLN A 7 72.00 -58.41 -21.50
CA GLN A 7 72.24 -58.36 -20.07
C GLN A 7 71.35 -57.26 -19.38
N SER A 8 71.13 -56.08 -20.07
CA SER A 8 70.25 -55.06 -19.54
C SER A 8 68.78 -55.47 -19.59
N THR A 9 68.33 -56.18 -20.61
CA THR A 9 66.98 -56.72 -20.70
C THR A 9 66.72 -57.81 -19.68
N ALA A 10 67.72 -58.66 -19.36
CA ALA A 10 67.66 -59.67 -18.30
C ALA A 10 67.51 -58.95 -16.93
N SER A 11 68.38 -57.98 -16.65
CA SER A 11 68.30 -57.21 -15.38
C SER A 11 67.00 -56.45 -15.20
N LEU A 12 66.46 -55.90 -16.29
CA LEU A 12 65.12 -55.25 -16.28
C LEU A 12 64.03 -56.29 -15.98
N ARG A 13 64.08 -57.47 -16.62
CA ARG A 13 63.12 -58.55 -16.37
C ARG A 13 63.15 -59.03 -14.92
N ASP A 14 64.34 -59.10 -14.30
CA ASP A 14 64.52 -59.52 -12.89
C ASP A 14 64.21 -58.40 -11.90
N ALA A 15 64.19 -57.10 -12.31
CA ALA A 15 63.82 -55.95 -11.54
C ALA A 15 62.29 -55.72 -11.52
N LEU A 16 61.58 -56.09 -12.60
CA LEU A 16 60.12 -55.89 -12.75
C LEU A 16 59.30 -56.55 -11.61
N PRO A 17 59.51 -57.86 -11.26
CA PRO A 17 58.80 -58.51 -10.18
C PRO A 17 59.11 -57.88 -8.81
N LYS A 18 60.35 -57.43 -8.58
CA LYS A 18 60.70 -56.70 -7.35
C LYS A 18 60.02 -55.37 -7.20
N LEU A 19 59.82 -54.70 -8.33
CA LEU A 19 59.09 -53.42 -8.36
C LEU A 19 57.56 -53.60 -8.17
N ASP A 20 57.04 -54.69 -8.71
CA ASP A 20 55.65 -55.10 -8.54
C ASP A 20 55.37 -55.49 -7.08
N ASP A 21 56.26 -56.35 -6.47
CA ASP A 21 56.17 -56.66 -5.05
C ASP A 21 56.33 -55.47 -4.14
N ALA A 22 57.21 -54.52 -4.47
CA ALA A 22 57.35 -53.26 -3.73
C ALA A 22 56.11 -52.36 -3.88
N ALA A 23 55.49 -52.33 -5.05
CA ALA A 23 54.26 -51.59 -5.29
C ALA A 23 53.06 -52.20 -4.55
N ILE A 24 52.97 -53.54 -4.54
CA ILE A 24 51.93 -54.25 -3.77
C ILE A 24 52.12 -53.98 -2.27
N HIS A 25 53.33 -54.13 -1.76
CA HIS A 25 53.67 -53.89 -0.35
C HIS A 25 53.43 -52.42 0.03
N PHE A 26 53.72 -51.44 -0.85
CA PHE A 26 53.40 -50.04 -0.65
C PHE A 26 51.91 -49.87 -0.62
N SER A 27 51.15 -50.43 -1.57
CA SER A 27 49.71 -50.39 -1.62
C SER A 27 49.06 -50.98 -0.38
N GLU A 28 49.53 -52.11 0.11
CA GLU A 28 49.03 -52.74 1.34
C GLU A 28 49.42 -51.97 2.59
N THR A 29 50.65 -51.46 2.70
CA THR A 29 51.13 -50.69 3.85
C THR A 29 50.50 -49.31 3.96
N TYR A 30 50.28 -48.66 2.81
CA TYR A 30 49.72 -47.33 2.76
C TYR A 30 48.22 -47.27 2.40
N ASN A 31 47.59 -48.43 2.16
CA ASN A 31 46.13 -48.50 1.98
C ASN A 31 45.44 -48.44 3.32
N THR A 32 45.64 -47.28 3.99
CA THR A 32 45.06 -46.96 5.29
C THR A 32 43.59 -46.65 5.22
N ARG A 33 42.96 -46.76 4.01
CA ARG A 33 41.54 -46.35 3.81
C ARG A 33 40.53 -47.31 4.43
N ALA A 34 40.85 -48.61 4.53
CA ALA A 34 39.85 -49.60 4.95
C ALA A 34 39.85 -49.92 6.46
N GLU A 35 41.00 -49.77 7.17
CA GLU A 35 41.11 -50.29 8.53
C GLU A 35 41.43 -49.27 9.63
N ASN A 36 41.51 -48.00 9.30
CA ASN A 36 41.88 -47.02 10.31
C ASN A 36 40.61 -46.47 11.01
N ALA A 37 40.10 -47.20 12.00
CA ALA A 37 38.95 -46.84 12.81
C ALA A 37 39.03 -45.38 13.36
N LEU A 38 40.25 -44.90 13.59
CA LEU A 38 40.55 -43.56 14.07
C LEU A 38 40.27 -42.48 12.98
N LEU A 39 40.66 -42.77 11.71
CA LEU A 39 40.37 -41.87 10.57
C LEU A 39 38.88 -41.84 10.23
N ASP A 40 38.19 -42.97 10.33
CA ASP A 40 36.75 -43.05 10.14
C ASP A 40 35.99 -42.32 11.25
N CYS A 41 36.44 -42.46 12.49
CA CYS A 41 35.88 -41.67 13.61
C CYS A 41 36.07 -40.17 13.38
N ARG A 42 37.29 -39.73 13.00
CA ARG A 42 37.55 -38.31 12.67
C ARG A 42 36.73 -37.82 11.50
N ARG A 43 36.54 -38.64 10.47
CA ARG A 43 35.71 -38.33 9.30
C ARG A 43 34.23 -38.12 9.70
N LYS A 44 33.69 -39.05 10.51
CA LYS A 44 32.33 -38.96 11.07
C LYS A 44 32.19 -37.74 11.95
N ALA A 45 33.16 -37.43 12.80
CA ALA A 45 33.16 -36.25 13.64
C ALA A 45 33.15 -34.93 12.83
N LEU A 46 33.96 -34.86 11.75
CA LEU A 46 33.97 -33.69 10.86
C LEU A 46 32.65 -33.54 10.08
N LEU A 47 32.06 -34.65 9.63
CA LEU A 47 30.74 -34.61 8.99
C LEU A 47 29.66 -34.17 9.97
N LEU A 48 29.70 -34.65 11.21
CA LEU A 48 28.78 -34.26 12.26
C LEU A 48 28.92 -32.77 12.57
N SER A 49 30.14 -32.25 12.76
CA SER A 49 30.40 -30.82 12.98
C SER A 49 29.83 -29.98 11.86
N ARG A 50 30.09 -30.30 10.59
CA ARG A 50 29.52 -29.59 9.45
C ARG A 50 27.99 -29.61 9.41
N ASN A 51 27.40 -30.75 9.81
CA ASN A 51 25.93 -30.83 9.86
C ASN A 51 25.37 -30.00 11.00
N ILE A 52 26.04 -29.96 12.16
CA ILE A 52 25.66 -29.09 13.28
C ILE A 52 25.75 -27.61 12.87
N ASP A 53 26.86 -27.20 12.23
CA ASP A 53 27.05 -25.84 11.75
C ASP A 53 25.91 -25.42 10.78
N ARG A 54 25.57 -26.28 9.82
CA ARG A 54 24.47 -26.04 8.88
C ARG A 54 23.11 -25.99 9.56
N LEU A 55 22.86 -26.82 10.57
CA LEU A 55 21.63 -26.79 11.34
C LEU A 55 21.54 -25.51 12.17
N SER A 56 22.65 -25.06 12.74
CA SER A 56 22.73 -23.77 13.44
C SER A 56 22.41 -22.62 12.51
N ASP A 57 23.03 -22.59 11.32
CA ASP A 57 22.73 -21.57 10.30
C ASP A 57 21.26 -21.53 9.92
N ILE A 58 20.59 -22.69 9.78
CA ILE A 58 19.16 -22.78 9.48
C ILE A 58 18.30 -22.24 10.65
N LEU A 59 18.67 -22.55 11.89
CA LEU A 59 17.95 -22.07 13.07
C LEU A 59 18.10 -20.56 13.28
N ASP A 60 19.19 -19.96 12.80
CA ASP A 60 19.43 -18.52 12.89
C ASP A 60 18.68 -17.72 11.80
N LEU A 61 18.19 -18.37 10.72
CA LEU A 61 17.48 -17.67 9.63
C LEU A 61 16.27 -16.83 10.09
N PRO A 62 15.37 -17.31 10.96
CA PRO A 62 14.23 -16.51 11.41
C PRO A 62 14.66 -15.28 12.23
N THR A 63 15.71 -15.42 13.05
CA THR A 63 16.22 -14.30 13.86
C THR A 63 16.89 -13.26 13.00
N LEU A 64 17.63 -13.65 11.97
CA LEU A 64 18.21 -12.74 10.97
C LEU A 64 17.12 -12.02 10.17
N LEU A 65 16.05 -12.74 9.80
CA LEU A 65 14.91 -12.15 9.11
C LEU A 65 14.22 -11.09 9.97
N SER A 66 13.89 -11.41 11.22
CA SER A 66 13.27 -10.48 12.16
C SER A 66 14.16 -9.26 12.44
N SER A 67 15.48 -9.48 12.56
CA SER A 67 16.46 -8.40 12.72
C SER A 67 16.52 -7.49 11.49
N ALA A 68 16.48 -8.03 10.28
CA ALA A 68 16.45 -7.24 9.04
C ALA A 68 15.18 -6.39 8.94
N ILE A 69 14.03 -6.93 9.37
CA ILE A 69 12.74 -6.21 9.38
C ILE A 69 12.76 -5.10 10.42
N SER A 70 13.20 -5.36 11.65
CA SER A 70 13.23 -4.36 12.73
C SER A 70 14.20 -3.21 12.43
N THR A 71 15.38 -3.50 11.86
CA THR A 71 16.34 -2.46 11.44
C THR A 71 15.81 -1.62 10.29
N SER A 72 14.99 -2.18 9.40
CA SER A 72 14.35 -1.41 8.32
C SER A 72 13.30 -0.42 8.85
N ASN A 73 12.57 -0.79 9.91
CA ASN A 73 11.57 0.06 10.54
C ASN A 73 12.20 1.27 11.23
N THR A 74 13.29 1.08 11.97
CA THR A 74 14.02 2.18 12.62
C THR A 74 14.67 3.11 11.60
N ALA A 75 15.18 2.59 10.49
CA ALA A 75 15.76 3.39 9.42
C ALA A 75 14.71 4.21 8.64
N SER A 76 13.47 3.73 8.55
CA SER A 76 12.39 4.48 7.87
C SER A 76 11.93 5.70 8.66
N ALA A 77 12.10 5.69 9.99
CA ALA A 77 11.78 6.81 10.87
C ALA A 77 12.80 7.97 10.79
N ALA A 78 14.04 7.69 10.37
CA ALA A 78 15.07 8.70 10.20
C ALA A 78 15.08 9.21 8.74
N ALA A 79 14.89 10.50 8.52
CA ALA A 79 14.75 11.14 7.21
C ALA A 79 15.96 10.95 6.25
N THR A 80 17.10 10.46 6.73
CA THR A 80 18.35 10.27 5.98
C THR A 80 18.64 8.81 5.60
N ALA A 81 17.85 7.85 6.09
CA ALA A 81 18.17 6.43 6.02
C ALA A 81 17.45 5.66 4.88
N SER A 82 17.00 6.35 3.84
CA SER A 82 16.17 5.72 2.79
C SER A 82 16.87 4.63 1.97
N SER A 83 18.20 4.65 1.88
CA SER A 83 18.96 3.61 1.15
C SER A 83 19.19 2.35 1.99
N SER A 84 19.47 2.51 3.30
CA SER A 84 19.69 1.36 4.18
C SER A 84 18.41 0.54 4.42
N ALA A 85 17.26 1.20 4.59
CA ALA A 85 15.98 0.52 4.74
C ALA A 85 15.62 -0.34 3.51
N THR A 86 15.91 0.15 2.30
CA THR A 86 15.66 -0.61 1.08
C THR A 86 16.54 -1.85 0.96
N LEU A 87 17.79 -1.77 1.38
CA LEU A 87 18.71 -2.92 1.40
C LEU A 87 18.25 -3.99 2.40
N ASN A 88 17.78 -3.57 3.58
CA ASN A 88 17.30 -4.49 4.61
C ASN A 88 16.02 -5.23 4.17
N TYR A 89 15.08 -4.55 3.51
CA TYR A 89 13.89 -5.21 2.95
C TYR A 89 14.25 -6.19 1.81
N ALA A 90 15.22 -5.86 0.96
CA ALA A 90 15.71 -6.79 -0.06
C ALA A 90 16.33 -8.03 0.58
N SER A 91 17.20 -7.86 1.58
CA SER A 91 17.80 -8.95 2.34
C SER A 91 16.75 -9.83 3.02
N ALA A 92 15.71 -9.22 3.62
CA ALA A 92 14.61 -9.98 4.22
C ALA A 92 13.85 -10.84 3.20
N LEU A 93 13.58 -10.31 1.99
CA LEU A 93 12.95 -11.08 0.92
C LEU A 93 13.82 -12.21 0.41
N ASP A 94 15.14 -12.00 0.31
CA ASP A 94 16.09 -13.03 -0.11
C ASP A 94 16.17 -14.15 0.93
N LEU A 95 16.22 -13.82 2.22
CA LEU A 95 16.15 -14.79 3.31
C LEU A 95 14.85 -15.61 3.27
N ASN A 96 13.70 -14.94 3.13
CA ASN A 96 12.42 -15.62 3.00
C ASN A 96 12.37 -16.55 1.79
N SER A 97 12.89 -16.13 0.63
CA SER A 97 12.98 -16.97 -0.56
C SER A 97 13.87 -18.19 -0.35
N HIS A 98 14.93 -18.04 0.44
CA HIS A 98 15.82 -19.14 0.82
C HIS A 98 15.10 -20.15 1.73
N ILE A 99 14.38 -19.67 2.75
CA ILE A 99 13.59 -20.52 3.66
C ILE A 99 12.52 -21.31 2.88
N ARG A 100 11.77 -20.66 2.00
CA ARG A 100 10.78 -21.34 1.14
C ARG A 100 11.39 -22.39 0.23
N ARG A 101 12.60 -22.13 -0.27
CA ARG A 101 13.35 -23.10 -1.08
C ARG A 101 13.80 -24.30 -0.25
N LEU A 102 14.24 -24.08 0.99
CA LEU A 102 14.58 -25.17 1.93
C LEU A 102 13.34 -26.01 2.25
N HIS A 103 12.20 -25.40 2.50
CA HIS A 103 10.94 -26.12 2.73
C HIS A 103 10.53 -26.97 1.50
N GLY A 104 10.67 -26.42 0.29
CA GLY A 104 10.42 -27.17 -0.94
C GLY A 104 11.35 -28.38 -1.14
N LEU A 105 12.57 -28.34 -0.59
CA LEU A 105 13.53 -29.45 -0.65
C LEU A 105 13.29 -30.49 0.45
N TYR A 106 12.78 -30.09 1.61
CA TYR A 106 12.62 -30.94 2.80
C TYR A 106 11.23 -30.76 3.44
N PRO A 107 10.15 -31.10 2.72
CA PRO A 107 8.78 -30.85 3.20
C PRO A 107 8.41 -31.63 4.46
N ASP A 108 9.03 -32.82 4.66
CA ASP A 108 8.74 -33.72 5.77
C ASP A 108 9.49 -33.36 7.07
N SER A 109 10.34 -32.33 7.04
CA SER A 109 11.14 -31.92 8.20
C SER A 109 10.35 -30.99 9.12
N ALA A 110 10.01 -31.45 10.32
CA ALA A 110 9.33 -30.65 11.34
C ALA A 110 10.12 -29.39 11.73
N LEU A 111 11.46 -29.43 11.68
CA LEU A 111 12.30 -28.28 11.97
C LEU A 111 12.14 -27.20 10.90
N ILE A 112 12.22 -27.58 9.62
CA ILE A 112 12.11 -26.63 8.50
C ILE A 112 10.69 -26.04 8.44
N SER A 113 9.66 -26.84 8.70
CA SER A 113 8.28 -26.37 8.80
C SER A 113 8.10 -25.34 9.94
N SER A 114 8.77 -25.56 11.08
CA SER A 114 8.78 -24.57 12.18
C SER A 114 9.47 -23.25 11.79
N VAL A 115 10.62 -23.35 11.08
CA VAL A 115 11.37 -22.19 10.58
C VAL A 115 10.54 -21.40 9.55
N GLU A 116 9.85 -22.10 8.65
CA GLU A 116 8.97 -21.47 7.66
C GLU A 116 7.83 -20.71 8.33
N LYS A 117 7.16 -21.31 9.32
CA LYS A 117 6.09 -20.67 10.07
C LYS A 117 6.57 -19.38 10.76
N GLN A 118 7.73 -19.41 11.40
CA GLN A 118 8.33 -18.20 12.00
C GLN A 118 8.67 -17.14 10.93
N ALA A 119 9.13 -17.57 9.76
CA ALA A 119 9.39 -16.66 8.65
C ALA A 119 8.10 -16.03 8.10
N GLU A 120 7.01 -16.78 8.01
CA GLU A 120 5.71 -16.24 7.62
C GLU A 120 5.19 -15.20 8.62
N GLU A 121 5.31 -15.48 9.92
CA GLU A 121 4.96 -14.53 10.98
C GLU A 121 5.77 -13.23 10.85
N ALA A 122 7.08 -13.32 10.61
CA ALA A 122 7.94 -12.17 10.38
C ALA A 122 7.57 -11.39 9.10
N MET A 123 7.19 -12.09 8.03
CA MET A 123 6.75 -11.46 6.79
C MET A 123 5.39 -10.76 6.94
N GLN A 124 4.48 -11.29 7.76
CA GLN A 124 3.23 -10.61 8.12
C GLN A 124 3.50 -9.35 8.94
N GLU A 125 4.44 -9.41 9.88
CA GLU A 125 4.89 -8.23 10.62
C GLU A 125 5.45 -7.16 9.67
N MET A 126 6.29 -7.56 8.71
CA MET A 126 6.80 -6.65 7.68
C MET A 126 5.66 -6.00 6.89
N ALA A 127 4.65 -6.76 6.48
CA ALA A 127 3.49 -6.23 5.76
C ALA A 127 2.71 -5.22 6.62
N THR A 128 2.46 -5.53 7.90
CA THR A 128 1.77 -4.60 8.82
C THR A 128 2.56 -3.32 9.04
N ASN A 129 3.88 -3.39 9.14
CA ASN A 129 4.76 -2.23 9.27
C ASN A 129 4.76 -1.35 8.00
N LEU A 130 4.74 -1.97 6.81
CA LEU A 130 4.60 -1.25 5.54
C LEU A 130 3.23 -0.55 5.46
N ILE A 131 2.15 -1.22 5.84
CA ILE A 131 0.80 -0.63 5.90
C ILE A 131 0.75 0.52 6.90
N ALA A 132 1.34 0.35 8.09
CA ALA A 132 1.43 1.42 9.09
C ALA A 132 2.19 2.64 8.55
N SER A 133 3.25 2.43 7.77
CA SER A 133 3.99 3.51 7.13
C SER A 133 3.14 4.32 6.13
N LEU A 134 2.17 3.69 5.43
CA LEU A 134 1.23 4.38 4.55
C LEU A 134 0.23 5.26 5.31
N ARG A 135 0.01 5.02 6.60
CA ARG A 135 -0.89 5.80 7.46
C ARG A 135 -0.22 7.02 8.08
N THR A 136 1.09 7.20 7.90
CA THR A 136 1.82 8.35 8.48
C THR A 136 1.38 9.68 7.85
N SER A 137 1.30 10.74 8.66
CA SER A 137 0.87 12.07 8.21
C SER A 137 1.87 12.71 7.24
N SER A 138 3.17 12.47 7.41
CA SER A 138 4.25 13.07 6.63
C SER A 138 4.68 12.23 5.41
N LEU A 139 3.79 11.41 4.86
CA LEU A 139 4.11 10.52 3.74
C LEU A 139 4.43 11.32 2.47
N LYS A 140 5.66 11.14 1.95
CA LYS A 140 6.09 11.71 0.67
C LYS A 140 5.81 10.74 -0.48
N LEU A 141 5.55 11.26 -1.68
CA LEU A 141 5.27 10.45 -2.89
C LEU A 141 6.33 9.36 -3.13
N ALA A 142 7.62 9.72 -3.08
CA ALA A 142 8.71 8.76 -3.29
C ALA A 142 8.74 7.64 -2.23
N SER A 143 8.36 7.94 -0.98
CA SER A 143 8.22 6.96 0.08
C SER A 143 7.01 6.05 -0.18
N ALA A 144 5.86 6.64 -0.54
CA ALA A 144 4.66 5.88 -0.88
C ALA A 144 4.88 4.89 -2.03
N MET A 145 5.53 5.34 -3.12
CA MET A 145 5.86 4.48 -4.27
C MET A 145 6.75 3.31 -3.85
N ARG A 146 7.77 3.55 -3.03
CA ARG A 146 8.66 2.51 -2.50
C ARG A 146 7.90 1.52 -1.62
N THR A 147 7.10 2.01 -0.67
CA THR A 147 6.31 1.16 0.23
C THR A 147 5.34 0.28 -0.55
N ILE A 148 4.64 0.82 -1.54
CA ILE A 148 3.74 0.05 -2.42
C ILE A 148 4.52 -0.98 -3.25
N SER A 149 5.70 -0.63 -3.76
CA SER A 149 6.57 -1.57 -4.48
C SER A 149 7.02 -2.73 -3.59
N TRP A 150 7.35 -2.49 -2.32
CA TRP A 150 7.68 -3.52 -1.37
C TRP A 150 6.47 -4.36 -0.98
N LEU A 151 5.34 -3.72 -0.73
CA LEU A 151 4.09 -4.41 -0.38
C LEU A 151 3.64 -5.37 -1.49
N ARG A 152 3.81 -4.98 -2.76
CA ARG A 152 3.55 -5.85 -3.92
C ARG A 152 4.42 -7.12 -3.93
N ARG A 153 5.64 -7.02 -3.42
CA ARG A 153 6.55 -8.18 -3.32
C ARG A 153 6.27 -9.06 -2.10
N VAL A 154 5.91 -8.44 -0.99
CA VAL A 154 5.62 -9.13 0.28
C VAL A 154 4.29 -9.84 0.23
N ALA A 155 3.27 -9.20 -0.32
CA ALA A 155 1.91 -9.71 -0.41
C ALA A 155 1.43 -9.70 -1.88
N PRO A 156 1.91 -10.63 -2.72
CA PRO A 156 1.52 -10.71 -4.12
C PRO A 156 0.03 -10.98 -4.32
N GLU A 157 -0.65 -11.50 -3.30
CA GLU A 157 -2.09 -11.73 -3.29
C GLU A 157 -2.91 -10.44 -3.41
N LEU A 158 -2.32 -9.30 -3.02
CA LEU A 158 -2.92 -7.98 -3.15
C LEU A 158 -2.76 -7.38 -4.56
N ASP A 159 -1.96 -7.99 -5.42
CA ASP A 159 -1.78 -7.55 -6.81
C ASP A 159 -2.61 -8.43 -7.74
N PRO A 160 -3.59 -7.89 -8.50
CA PRO A 160 -4.42 -8.66 -9.40
C PRO A 160 -3.71 -9.11 -10.67
N THR A 161 -2.42 -8.81 -10.83
CA THR A 161 -1.66 -9.31 -11.97
C THR A 161 -1.57 -10.83 -11.89
N PRO A 162 -2.22 -11.58 -12.80
CA PRO A 162 -2.15 -13.03 -12.77
C PRO A 162 -0.68 -13.44 -12.96
N ALA A 163 -0.12 -14.08 -11.95
CA ALA A 163 1.23 -14.65 -11.99
C ALA A 163 1.36 -15.82 -13.00
N SER A 164 0.38 -16.05 -13.83
CA SER A 164 0.33 -17.12 -14.83
C SER A 164 -0.13 -16.61 -16.19
N SER A 165 0.63 -15.73 -16.80
CA SER A 165 0.64 -15.68 -18.26
C SER A 165 1.65 -16.69 -18.78
N ILE A 166 1.33 -17.98 -18.68
CA ILE A 166 1.82 -18.94 -19.66
C ILE A 166 1.21 -18.45 -20.97
N PRO A 167 2.00 -18.17 -22.00
CA PRO A 167 1.46 -17.81 -23.31
C PRO A 167 0.85 -19.06 -23.94
N VAL A 168 -0.32 -19.44 -23.51
CA VAL A 168 -1.17 -20.31 -24.32
C VAL A 168 -1.73 -19.42 -25.41
N GLN A 169 -1.17 -19.54 -26.60
CA GLN A 169 -1.74 -19.04 -27.84
C GLN A 169 -3.13 -19.68 -28.01
N SER A 170 -4.14 -19.12 -27.40
CA SER A 170 -5.52 -19.38 -27.79
C SER A 170 -5.95 -18.30 -28.78
N ILE A 171 -5.66 -18.60 -30.03
CA ILE A 171 -6.30 -18.04 -31.22
C ILE A 171 -7.80 -18.39 -31.06
N HIS A 172 -8.65 -17.39 -30.96
CA HIS A 172 -10.11 -17.37 -30.89
C HIS A 172 -10.72 -17.02 -29.52
N SER A 173 -10.73 -15.73 -29.24
CA SER A 173 -11.86 -15.11 -28.58
C SER A 173 -11.95 -13.64 -29.00
N THR A 174 -12.70 -13.41 -30.05
CA THR A 174 -13.37 -12.15 -30.35
C THR A 174 -14.36 -11.86 -29.23
N SER A 175 -13.96 -11.17 -28.22
CA SER A 175 -14.85 -10.34 -27.41
C SER A 175 -14.00 -9.24 -26.79
N GLY A 176 -14.01 -8.11 -27.47
CA GLY A 176 -13.45 -6.87 -26.95
C GLY A 176 -14.32 -6.36 -25.82
N ALA A 177 -14.04 -6.78 -24.64
CA ALA A 177 -14.36 -6.18 -23.34
C ALA A 177 -13.79 -7.07 -22.23
N ALA A 178 -12.60 -7.66 -22.44
CA ALA A 178 -11.82 -8.17 -21.32
C ALA A 178 -11.44 -6.96 -20.52
N GLY A 179 -12.18 -6.75 -19.43
CA GLY A 179 -12.10 -5.63 -18.54
C GLY A 179 -10.66 -5.21 -18.32
N ALA A 180 -10.40 -3.96 -18.50
CA ALA A 180 -9.30 -3.29 -17.88
C ALA A 180 -9.43 -3.53 -16.38
N THR A 181 -8.99 -4.72 -15.92
CA THR A 181 -8.73 -4.95 -14.50
C THR A 181 -7.72 -3.90 -14.16
N SER A 182 -8.20 -2.87 -13.48
CA SER A 182 -7.37 -1.74 -13.11
C SER A 182 -6.12 -2.32 -12.45
N ARG A 183 -4.94 -1.93 -12.90
CA ARG A 183 -3.66 -2.30 -12.27
C ARG A 183 -3.61 -1.92 -10.78
N GLU A 184 -4.62 -1.24 -10.34
CA GLU A 184 -4.83 -0.76 -9.00
C GLU A 184 -5.08 -1.89 -8.02
N GLY A 185 -5.91 -2.85 -8.38
CA GLY A 185 -6.28 -3.98 -7.54
C GLY A 185 -6.61 -3.61 -6.11
N SER A 186 -6.46 -4.55 -5.22
CA SER A 186 -6.63 -4.35 -3.78
C SER A 186 -5.56 -3.43 -3.16
N LEU A 187 -4.38 -3.28 -3.79
CA LEU A 187 -3.34 -2.35 -3.32
C LEU A 187 -3.76 -0.89 -3.46
N GLY A 188 -4.46 -0.54 -4.54
CA GLY A 188 -5.00 0.81 -4.72
C GLY A 188 -6.05 1.13 -3.66
N SER A 189 -6.98 0.20 -3.42
CA SER A 189 -7.99 0.33 -2.38
C SER A 189 -7.36 0.43 -0.99
N LEU A 190 -6.37 -0.40 -0.69
CA LEU A 190 -5.64 -0.38 0.58
C LEU A 190 -4.94 0.99 0.80
N PHE A 191 -4.29 1.53 -0.23
CA PHE A 191 -3.67 2.85 -0.15
C PHE A 191 -4.71 3.93 0.18
N LEU A 192 -5.84 3.95 -0.52
CA LEU A 192 -6.91 4.93 -0.26
C LEU A 192 -7.48 4.81 1.15
N VAL A 193 -7.73 3.60 1.64
CA VAL A 193 -8.21 3.35 3.01
C VAL A 193 -7.18 3.84 4.05
N CYS A 194 -5.89 3.56 3.86
CA CYS A 194 -4.84 4.04 4.75
C CYS A 194 -4.77 5.57 4.79
N ARG A 195 -4.90 6.23 3.63
CA ARG A 195 -4.87 7.68 3.54
C ARG A 195 -6.16 8.32 4.08
N LEU A 196 -7.31 7.69 3.87
CA LEU A 196 -8.58 8.12 4.47
C LEU A 196 -8.51 8.06 6.00
N ALA A 197 -7.99 6.98 6.56
CA ALA A 197 -7.80 6.85 8.01
C ALA A 197 -6.86 7.95 8.55
N ASN A 198 -5.79 8.29 7.82
CA ASN A 198 -4.93 9.41 8.20
C ASN A 198 -5.67 10.76 8.11
N LEU A 199 -6.48 11.00 7.07
CA LEU A 199 -7.31 12.21 6.96
C LEU A 199 -8.28 12.31 8.15
N GLN A 200 -8.99 11.24 8.49
CA GLN A 200 -9.88 11.19 9.64
C GLN A 200 -9.13 11.48 10.95
N GLN A 201 -7.94 10.93 11.12
CA GLN A 201 -7.09 11.20 12.28
C GLN A 201 -6.65 12.67 12.35
N THR A 202 -6.29 13.28 11.23
CA THR A 202 -5.91 14.72 11.20
C THR A 202 -7.12 15.63 11.45
N LEU A 203 -8.30 15.25 10.98
CA LEU A 203 -9.54 15.97 11.26
C LEU A 203 -10.00 15.78 12.71
N SER A 204 -9.80 14.59 13.30
CA SER A 204 -10.08 14.34 14.72
C SER A 204 -9.16 15.16 15.65
N ALA A 205 -7.98 15.55 15.21
CA ALA A 205 -7.11 16.46 15.97
C ALA A 205 -7.71 17.88 16.12
N LEU A 206 -8.77 18.23 15.35
CA LEU A 206 -9.55 19.45 15.53
C LEU A 206 -10.62 19.34 16.63
N GLU A 207 -10.65 18.23 17.38
CA GLU A 207 -11.61 17.98 18.47
C GLU A 207 -11.79 19.18 19.42
N PRO A 208 -10.72 19.86 19.89
CA PRO A 208 -10.88 21.01 20.78
C PRO A 208 -11.65 22.19 20.13
N LEU A 209 -11.46 22.40 18.82
CA LEU A 209 -12.21 23.42 18.08
C LEU A 209 -13.66 22.99 17.83
N ARG A 210 -13.88 21.69 17.60
CA ARG A 210 -15.21 21.10 17.47
C ARG A 210 -16.01 21.22 18.74
N GLU A 211 -15.40 20.94 19.91
CA GLU A 211 -16.05 21.11 21.20
C GLU A 211 -16.50 22.56 21.45
N LEU A 212 -15.67 23.53 21.08
CA LEU A 212 -16.05 24.95 21.15
C LEU A 212 -17.22 25.29 20.22
N ALA A 213 -17.22 24.74 19.00
CA ALA A 213 -18.31 24.91 18.06
C ALA A 213 -19.61 24.22 18.55
N ASP A 214 -19.51 23.04 19.16
CA ASP A 214 -20.65 22.35 19.77
C ASP A 214 -21.21 23.15 20.97
N GLN A 215 -20.35 23.72 21.82
CA GLN A 215 -20.79 24.60 22.91
C GLN A 215 -21.50 25.86 22.38
N GLU A 216 -21.00 26.45 21.30
CA GLU A 216 -21.64 27.60 20.65
C GLU A 216 -22.98 27.20 20.08
N THR A 217 -23.12 26.02 19.47
CA THR A 217 -24.39 25.48 18.97
C THR A 217 -25.42 25.35 20.08
N LEU A 218 -25.03 24.80 21.24
CA LEU A 218 -25.93 24.70 22.39
C LEU A 218 -26.36 26.07 22.91
N ARG A 219 -25.44 27.03 23.03
CA ARG A 219 -25.78 28.40 23.43
C ARG A 219 -26.77 29.08 22.46
N LEU A 220 -26.61 28.85 21.14
CA LEU A 220 -27.50 29.38 20.12
C LEU A 220 -28.90 28.75 20.19
N GLN A 221 -29.00 27.47 20.58
CA GLN A 221 -30.27 26.79 20.78
C GLN A 221 -30.97 27.30 22.06
N ASP A 222 -30.23 27.49 23.15
CA ASP A 222 -30.78 28.06 24.40
C ASP A 222 -31.27 29.48 24.23
N THR A 223 -30.59 30.30 23.42
CA THR A 223 -30.99 31.68 23.11
C THR A 223 -32.24 31.77 22.22
N LYS A 224 -32.46 30.76 21.34
CA LYS A 224 -33.72 30.67 20.57
C LYS A 224 -34.93 30.36 21.47
N ASN A 225 -34.70 29.66 22.58
CA ASN A 225 -35.75 29.29 23.53
C ASN A 225 -35.98 30.33 24.65
N SER A 226 -35.12 31.37 24.73
CA SER A 226 -35.21 32.44 25.75
C SER A 226 -35.91 33.67 25.20
N GLU A 227 -37.03 34.09 25.85
CA GLU A 227 -37.85 35.27 25.47
C GLU A 227 -37.20 36.63 25.85
N ASN A 228 -36.00 36.66 26.46
CA ASN A 228 -35.37 37.89 26.95
C ASN A 228 -34.63 38.63 25.82
N ALA A 229 -35.18 39.80 25.41
CA ALA A 229 -34.66 40.67 24.35
C ALA A 229 -33.20 41.10 24.55
N VAL A 230 -32.76 41.36 25.78
CA VAL A 230 -31.38 41.83 26.10
C VAL A 230 -30.32 40.74 25.86
N VAL A 231 -30.66 39.48 26.04
CA VAL A 231 -29.78 38.32 25.75
C VAL A 231 -29.68 38.10 24.22
N LYS A 232 -30.79 38.41 23.50
CA LYS A 232 -30.87 38.24 22.04
C LYS A 232 -29.97 39.25 21.27
N GLU A 233 -29.81 40.47 21.74
CA GLU A 233 -28.93 41.47 21.10
C GLU A 233 -27.43 41.15 21.30
N ARG A 234 -27.03 40.74 22.53
CA ARG A 234 -25.64 40.37 22.81
C ARG A 234 -25.18 39.13 22.04
N SER A 235 -26.04 38.15 21.88
CA SER A 235 -25.76 36.91 21.13
C SER A 235 -25.73 37.14 19.61
N LYS A 236 -26.30 38.24 19.10
CA LYS A 236 -26.33 38.57 17.67
C LYS A 236 -24.94 38.95 17.12
N TRP A 237 -24.05 39.51 17.97
CA TRP A 237 -22.72 39.97 17.60
C TRP A 237 -21.57 38.95 17.89
N GLU A 238 -21.78 38.02 18.81
CA GLU A 238 -20.75 37.05 19.22
C GLU A 238 -21.03 35.62 18.73
N GLY A 239 -22.17 35.36 18.07
CA GLY A 239 -22.60 34.03 17.68
C GLY A 239 -21.97 33.58 16.36
N GLY A 240 -21.29 32.42 16.36
CA GLY A 240 -20.81 31.77 15.15
C GLY A 240 -19.29 31.85 14.91
N GLN A 241 -18.52 32.63 15.68
CA GLN A 241 -17.08 32.82 15.45
C GLN A 241 -16.25 31.56 15.68
N GLN A 242 -16.60 30.78 16.70
CA GLN A 242 -15.86 29.52 16.98
C GLN A 242 -16.17 28.47 15.94
N THR A 243 -17.45 28.38 15.55
CA THR A 243 -17.91 27.52 14.47
C THR A 243 -17.25 27.89 13.14
N GLU A 244 -17.14 29.19 12.83
CA GLU A 244 -16.46 29.69 11.64
C GLU A 244 -14.96 29.28 11.63
N ARG A 245 -14.25 29.45 12.75
CA ARG A 245 -12.84 29.06 12.89
C ARG A 245 -12.65 27.56 12.70
N TYR A 246 -13.56 26.76 13.28
CA TYR A 246 -13.54 25.31 13.11
C TYR A 246 -13.75 24.93 11.65
N LEU A 247 -14.79 25.47 10.98
CA LEU A 247 -15.08 25.18 9.59
C LEU A 247 -13.97 25.63 8.65
N LYS A 248 -13.40 26.82 8.83
CA LYS A 248 -12.26 27.29 8.02
C LYS A 248 -11.10 26.32 8.09
N ARG A 249 -10.72 25.91 9.30
CA ARG A 249 -9.61 25.00 9.50
C ARG A 249 -9.90 23.60 8.98
N TYR A 250 -11.14 23.14 9.16
CA TYR A 250 -11.60 21.85 8.64
C TYR A 250 -11.51 21.81 7.11
N ILE A 251 -12.06 22.80 6.41
CA ILE A 251 -12.07 22.89 4.95
C ILE A 251 -10.63 22.99 4.41
N GLU A 252 -9.77 23.76 5.05
CA GLU A 252 -8.36 23.91 4.67
C GLU A 252 -7.63 22.58 4.71
N ILE A 253 -7.66 21.86 5.85
CA ILE A 253 -7.02 20.56 6.01
C ILE A 253 -7.63 19.52 5.07
N PHE A 254 -8.96 19.51 4.97
CA PHE A 254 -9.66 18.60 4.08
C PHE A 254 -9.22 18.79 2.63
N ARG A 255 -9.16 20.02 2.15
CA ARG A 255 -8.72 20.33 0.78
C ARG A 255 -7.29 19.89 0.52
N GLU A 256 -6.36 20.26 1.41
CA GLU A 256 -4.93 19.92 1.25
C GLU A 256 -4.71 18.41 1.25
N GLN A 257 -5.28 17.71 2.22
CA GLN A 257 -5.09 16.27 2.35
C GLN A 257 -5.79 15.50 1.23
N SER A 258 -7.01 15.86 0.87
CA SER A 258 -7.74 15.22 -0.22
C SER A 258 -7.03 15.39 -1.56
N PHE A 259 -6.53 16.60 -1.84
CA PHE A 259 -5.72 16.86 -3.04
C PHE A 259 -4.44 16.03 -3.06
N ALA A 260 -3.73 15.98 -1.93
CA ALA A 260 -2.50 15.19 -1.81
C ALA A 260 -2.77 13.69 -2.00
N ILE A 261 -3.87 13.15 -1.44
CA ILE A 261 -4.24 11.75 -1.58
C ILE A 261 -4.51 11.38 -3.04
N ILE A 262 -5.38 12.14 -3.72
CA ILE A 262 -5.76 11.85 -5.11
C ILE A 262 -4.56 12.05 -6.05
N SER A 263 -3.75 13.09 -5.84
CA SER A 263 -2.55 13.36 -6.61
C SER A 263 -1.50 12.23 -6.46
N MET A 264 -1.25 11.78 -5.22
CA MET A 264 -0.35 10.65 -4.96
C MET A 264 -0.88 9.36 -5.58
N TYR A 265 -2.19 9.09 -5.44
CA TYR A 265 -2.81 7.91 -6.02
C TYR A 265 -2.60 7.83 -7.52
N ARG A 266 -2.89 8.90 -8.26
CA ARG A 266 -2.69 8.97 -9.71
C ARG A 266 -1.23 8.83 -10.13
N SER A 267 -0.31 9.34 -9.31
CA SER A 267 1.13 9.20 -9.56
C SER A 267 1.62 7.77 -9.33
N ILE A 268 1.04 7.04 -8.38
CA ILE A 268 1.41 5.67 -8.05
C ILE A 268 0.74 4.66 -8.99
N PHE A 269 -0.53 4.93 -9.32
CA PHE A 269 -1.37 4.09 -10.18
C PHE A 269 -1.81 4.87 -11.43
N PRO A 270 -0.92 5.10 -12.40
CA PRO A 270 -1.27 5.83 -13.61
C PRO A 270 -2.30 5.05 -14.43
N GLU A 271 -3.43 5.67 -14.72
CA GLU A 271 -4.41 5.13 -15.66
C GLU A 271 -3.74 5.01 -17.04
N ARG A 272 -3.83 3.85 -17.66
CA ARG A 272 -3.50 3.72 -19.07
C ARG A 272 -4.53 4.54 -19.84
N ASN A 273 -4.06 5.60 -20.48
CA ASN A 273 -4.89 6.39 -21.37
C ASN A 273 -5.54 5.46 -22.40
N SER A 274 -6.84 5.21 -22.24
CA SER A 274 -7.69 4.55 -23.24
C SER A 274 -7.60 5.24 -24.61
N ALA A 275 -7.17 6.50 -24.65
CA ALA A 275 -6.90 7.25 -25.87
C ALA A 275 -5.82 6.60 -26.78
N GLN A 276 -4.86 5.86 -26.23
CA GLN A 276 -3.88 5.15 -27.05
C GLN A 276 -4.44 3.81 -27.59
N GLU A 277 -5.31 3.16 -26.84
CA GLU A 277 -6.01 1.97 -27.34
C GLU A 277 -7.12 2.33 -28.34
N GLU A 278 -7.83 3.45 -28.15
CA GLU A 278 -8.75 3.98 -29.17
C GLU A 278 -8.06 4.44 -30.45
N ALA A 279 -6.84 4.97 -30.38
CA ALA A 279 -6.08 5.34 -31.57
C ALA A 279 -5.61 4.13 -32.39
N VAL A 280 -5.31 3.02 -31.72
CA VAL A 280 -4.96 1.75 -32.41
C VAL A 280 -6.23 1.08 -32.96
N LEU A 281 -7.38 1.19 -32.29
CA LEU A 281 -8.67 0.66 -32.76
C LEU A 281 -9.34 1.53 -33.83
N LYS A 282 -9.10 2.85 -33.87
CA LYS A 282 -9.56 3.74 -34.96
C LYS A 282 -8.88 3.51 -36.29
N GLY A 283 -7.74 2.79 -36.30
CA GLY A 283 -7.09 2.32 -37.54
C GLY A 283 -7.81 1.14 -38.21
N LEU A 284 -8.71 0.47 -37.53
CA LEU A 284 -9.53 -0.62 -38.06
C LEU A 284 -10.99 -0.17 -38.07
N GLY A 285 -11.36 0.55 -39.14
CA GLY A 285 -12.70 1.12 -39.29
C GLY A 285 -13.83 0.17 -38.91
N ARG A 286 -14.68 0.62 -38.00
CA ARG A 286 -16.05 0.11 -37.89
C ARG A 286 -17.00 1.18 -37.35
N ASP A 287 -18.09 1.27 -38.05
CA ASP A 287 -19.19 2.24 -37.99
C ASP A 287 -19.88 2.33 -36.62
N LYS A 288 -20.43 3.52 -36.40
CA LYS A 288 -21.37 3.87 -35.34
C LYS A 288 -22.54 2.87 -35.26
N VAL A 289 -22.79 2.38 -34.09
CA VAL A 289 -24.11 1.86 -33.71
C VAL A 289 -24.60 2.59 -32.46
N ASP A 290 -25.77 3.02 -32.64
CA ASP A 290 -26.74 3.86 -31.98
C ASP A 290 -27.03 3.52 -30.51
N GLY A 291 -27.54 4.56 -29.81
CA GLY A 291 -27.88 4.56 -28.38
C GLY A 291 -28.85 3.45 -27.95
N GLY A 292 -28.35 2.52 -27.17
CA GLY A 292 -29.11 1.50 -26.47
C GLY A 292 -28.93 1.61 -24.97
N LYS A 293 -30.03 1.53 -24.24
CA LYS A 293 -30.17 1.46 -22.79
C LYS A 293 -29.03 0.63 -22.17
N ARG A 294 -28.38 1.18 -21.16
CA ARG A 294 -27.44 0.44 -20.32
C ARG A 294 -28.21 -0.65 -19.57
N ASP A 295 -28.20 -1.86 -20.12
CA ASP A 295 -28.55 -3.04 -19.36
C ASP A 295 -27.48 -3.25 -18.31
N GLU A 296 -27.86 -3.24 -17.04
CA GLU A 296 -26.98 -3.56 -15.90
C GLU A 296 -26.57 -5.02 -15.99
N ASN A 297 -25.48 -5.28 -16.72
CA ASN A 297 -24.87 -6.59 -16.77
C ASN A 297 -24.23 -6.89 -15.41
N PRO A 298 -24.61 -7.98 -14.72
CA PRO A 298 -24.03 -8.37 -13.43
C PRO A 298 -22.52 -8.71 -13.50
N LEU A 299 -21.95 -8.73 -14.70
CA LEU A 299 -20.52 -8.94 -14.97
C LEU A 299 -19.74 -7.64 -15.25
N GLN A 300 -20.33 -6.46 -14.99
CA GLN A 300 -19.56 -5.24 -15.10
C GLN A 300 -18.40 -5.24 -14.08
N PRO A 301 -17.17 -4.89 -14.53
CA PRO A 301 -16.06 -4.76 -13.59
C PRO A 301 -16.42 -3.71 -12.53
N LEU A 302 -16.10 -4.01 -11.28
CA LEU A 302 -16.28 -3.08 -10.16
C LEU A 302 -15.68 -1.72 -10.53
N PRO A 303 -16.35 -0.62 -10.20
CA PRO A 303 -15.83 0.71 -10.46
C PRO A 303 -14.47 0.86 -9.80
N SER A 304 -13.56 1.60 -10.45
CA SER A 304 -12.25 1.92 -9.89
C SER A 304 -12.41 2.45 -8.46
N SER A 305 -11.53 2.04 -7.54
CA SER A 305 -11.51 2.54 -6.16
C SER A 305 -11.45 4.06 -6.11
N LEU A 306 -10.80 4.69 -7.10
CA LEU A 306 -10.75 6.13 -7.24
C LEU A 306 -12.13 6.73 -7.60
N GLY A 307 -13.00 6.00 -8.30
CA GLY A 307 -14.34 6.47 -8.64
C GLY A 307 -15.28 6.57 -7.42
N THR A 308 -15.10 5.68 -6.44
CA THR A 308 -15.93 5.65 -5.22
C THR A 308 -15.36 6.49 -4.08
N PHE A 309 -14.06 6.74 -4.05
CA PHE A 309 -13.38 7.51 -3.00
C PHE A 309 -13.88 8.95 -2.86
N PRO A 310 -14.11 9.73 -3.93
CA PRO A 310 -14.67 11.06 -3.84
C PRO A 310 -16.04 11.12 -3.15
N LEU A 311 -16.88 10.11 -3.33
CA LEU A 311 -18.19 10.04 -2.66
C LEU A 311 -18.06 10.01 -1.13
N GLN A 312 -17.06 9.27 -0.62
CA GLN A 312 -16.76 9.25 0.82
C GLN A 312 -16.28 10.63 1.31
N LEU A 313 -15.44 11.29 0.53
CA LEU A 313 -14.95 12.63 0.85
C LEU A 313 -16.10 13.66 0.86
N VAL A 314 -16.97 13.61 -0.14
CA VAL A 314 -18.15 14.48 -0.23
C VAL A 314 -19.05 14.27 0.98
N GLY A 315 -19.38 13.02 1.32
CA GLY A 315 -20.23 12.70 2.46
C GLY A 315 -19.68 13.24 3.78
N MET A 316 -18.37 13.13 4.02
CA MET A 316 -17.72 13.66 5.22
C MET A 316 -17.80 15.19 5.30
N LEU A 317 -17.58 15.88 4.19
CA LEU A 317 -17.64 17.35 4.16
C LEU A 317 -19.09 17.84 4.28
N GLU A 318 -20.02 17.21 3.57
CA GLU A 318 -21.45 17.53 3.61
C GLU A 318 -22.01 17.37 5.03
N GLU A 319 -21.73 16.25 5.70
CA GLU A 319 -22.18 16.02 7.07
C GLU A 319 -21.71 17.12 8.03
N THR A 320 -20.43 17.52 7.90
CA THR A 320 -19.86 18.60 8.71
C THR A 320 -20.49 19.96 8.40
N LEU A 321 -20.64 20.28 7.12
CA LEU A 321 -21.27 21.54 6.71
C LEU A 321 -22.74 21.61 7.13
N ARG A 322 -23.51 20.54 6.93
CA ARG A 322 -24.93 20.47 7.32
C ARG A 322 -25.12 20.69 8.81
N LYS A 323 -24.18 20.21 9.64
CA LYS A 323 -24.26 20.37 11.10
C LYS A 323 -23.87 21.77 11.57
N TYR A 324 -22.84 22.37 11.00
CA TYR A 324 -22.23 23.58 11.58
C TYR A 324 -22.48 24.86 10.78
N LEU A 325 -22.74 24.80 9.46
CA LEU A 325 -22.96 25.97 8.63
C LEU A 325 -24.13 26.83 9.08
N PRO A 326 -25.28 26.27 9.55
CA PRO A 326 -26.40 27.05 10.04
C PRO A 326 -26.10 27.91 11.27
N ASN A 327 -25.02 27.63 11.99
CA ASN A 327 -24.60 28.37 13.18
C ASN A 327 -23.84 29.66 12.84
N VAL A 328 -23.31 29.76 11.61
CA VAL A 328 -22.61 30.95 11.11
C VAL A 328 -23.62 31.94 10.62
N ARG A 329 -23.92 32.93 11.45
CA ARG A 329 -24.95 33.97 11.16
C ARG A 329 -24.45 35.07 10.25
N ASP A 330 -23.16 35.39 10.31
CA ASP A 330 -22.58 36.42 9.45
C ASP A 330 -22.57 35.94 8.00
N ARG A 331 -23.30 36.63 7.17
CA ARG A 331 -23.46 36.34 5.75
C ARG A 331 -22.14 36.39 5.00
N SER A 332 -21.30 37.37 5.28
CA SER A 332 -19.98 37.51 4.63
C SER A 332 -19.07 36.32 4.93
N SER A 333 -19.04 35.88 6.20
CA SER A 333 -18.30 34.69 6.63
C SER A 333 -18.84 33.40 6.01
N ARG A 334 -20.18 33.29 5.91
CA ARG A 334 -20.84 32.15 5.27
C ARG A 334 -20.51 32.06 3.78
N ASP A 335 -20.63 33.16 3.04
CA ASP A 335 -20.30 33.24 1.61
C ASP A 335 -18.83 32.95 1.37
N SER A 336 -17.93 33.39 2.28
CA SER A 336 -16.50 33.07 2.24
C SER A 336 -16.23 31.56 2.42
N LEU A 337 -16.94 30.90 3.35
CA LEU A 337 -16.83 29.46 3.57
C LEU A 337 -17.34 28.67 2.36
N LEU A 338 -18.49 29.03 1.81
CA LEU A 338 -19.07 28.43 0.61
C LEU A 338 -18.12 28.57 -0.60
N THR A 339 -17.50 29.75 -0.76
CA THR A 339 -16.50 29.99 -1.79
C THR A 339 -15.30 29.06 -1.62
N GLN A 340 -14.82 28.82 -0.38
CA GLN A 340 -13.73 27.88 -0.12
C GLN A 340 -14.12 26.44 -0.45
N VAL A 341 -15.35 26.03 -0.16
CA VAL A 341 -15.89 24.71 -0.55
C VAL A 341 -15.94 24.57 -2.08
N LEU A 342 -16.38 25.63 -2.78
CA LEU A 342 -16.40 25.64 -4.25
C LEU A 342 -14.98 25.50 -4.85
N TYR A 343 -14.01 26.22 -4.30
CA TYR A 343 -12.60 26.05 -4.69
C TYR A 343 -12.08 24.66 -4.38
N CYS A 344 -12.49 24.07 -3.27
CA CYS A 344 -12.17 22.69 -2.93
C CYS A 344 -12.72 21.73 -4.00
N ALA A 345 -14.00 21.80 -4.32
CA ALA A 345 -14.66 21.01 -5.35
C ALA A 345 -13.98 21.17 -6.73
N GLY A 346 -13.70 22.42 -7.13
CA GLY A 346 -13.01 22.71 -8.40
C GLY A 346 -11.58 22.16 -8.46
N SER A 347 -10.82 22.26 -7.39
CA SER A 347 -9.45 21.74 -7.33
C SER A 347 -9.40 20.22 -7.38
N LEU A 348 -10.32 19.55 -6.70
CA LEU A 348 -10.44 18.10 -6.68
C LEU A 348 -11.03 17.55 -7.99
N GLY A 349 -11.96 18.29 -8.60
CA GLY A 349 -12.53 17.95 -9.91
C GLY A 349 -11.48 17.93 -11.04
N ARG A 350 -10.47 18.80 -10.99
CA ARG A 350 -9.34 18.78 -11.94
C ARG A 350 -8.51 17.49 -11.85
N LEU A 351 -8.52 16.84 -10.72
CA LEU A 351 -7.89 15.55 -10.51
C LEU A 351 -8.80 14.37 -10.91
N GLY A 352 -9.99 14.65 -11.52
CA GLY A 352 -10.94 13.65 -12.00
C GLY A 352 -11.77 12.98 -10.91
N GLY A 353 -11.82 13.57 -9.72
CA GLY A 353 -12.84 13.21 -8.73
C GLY A 353 -14.18 13.80 -9.11
N ASP A 354 -15.28 13.05 -8.98
CA ASP A 354 -16.61 13.60 -9.14
C ASP A 354 -17.07 14.24 -7.82
N PHE A 355 -17.10 15.58 -7.81
CA PHE A 355 -17.56 16.39 -6.69
C PHE A 355 -18.84 17.16 -7.03
N SER A 356 -19.60 16.71 -8.04
CA SER A 356 -20.85 17.32 -8.46
C SER A 356 -21.90 17.38 -7.34
N LEU A 357 -21.89 16.40 -6.43
CA LEU A 357 -22.78 16.36 -5.27
C LEU A 357 -22.53 17.54 -4.31
N LEU A 358 -21.28 17.99 -4.15
CA LEU A 358 -20.98 19.20 -3.36
C LEU A 358 -21.61 20.46 -4.01
N LEU A 359 -21.58 20.55 -5.33
CA LEU A 359 -22.20 21.68 -6.05
C LEU A 359 -23.72 21.66 -5.93
N ALA A 360 -24.34 20.47 -5.98
CA ALA A 360 -25.77 20.33 -5.76
C ALA A 360 -26.17 20.78 -4.35
N PHE A 361 -25.44 20.37 -3.32
CA PHE A 361 -25.67 20.81 -1.94
C PHE A 361 -25.57 22.33 -1.76
N LEU A 362 -24.58 22.96 -2.41
CA LEU A 362 -24.45 24.42 -2.37
C LEU A 362 -25.64 25.13 -3.03
N GLY A 363 -26.15 24.60 -4.14
CA GLY A 363 -27.31 25.16 -4.85
C GLY A 363 -28.64 25.01 -4.09
N GLU A 364 -28.77 23.99 -3.24
CA GLU A 364 -29.93 23.84 -2.35
C GLU A 364 -29.93 24.88 -1.22
N ASN A 365 -28.77 25.17 -0.63
CA ASN A 365 -28.65 26.18 0.43
C ASN A 365 -28.90 27.60 -0.06
N GLU A 366 -28.58 27.93 -1.33
CA GLU A 366 -28.91 29.23 -1.90
C GLU A 366 -30.42 29.43 -2.12
N LYS A 367 -31.16 28.37 -2.40
CA LYS A 367 -32.63 28.43 -2.56
C LYS A 367 -33.35 28.62 -1.24
N ASP A 368 -32.88 27.98 -0.16
CA ASP A 368 -33.45 28.15 1.18
C ASP A 368 -33.26 29.60 1.69
N ASP A 369 -32.09 30.21 1.40
CA ASP A 369 -31.86 31.63 1.76
C ASP A 369 -32.65 32.62 0.89
N GLY A 370 -33.02 32.26 -0.34
CA GLY A 370 -33.88 33.03 -1.23
C GLY A 370 -35.33 33.06 -0.73
N GLN A 371 -35.81 31.89 -0.29
CA GLN A 371 -37.21 31.77 0.15
C GLN A 371 -37.47 32.42 1.52
N ALA A 372 -36.44 32.51 2.38
CA ALA A 372 -36.52 33.23 3.66
C ALA A 372 -36.58 34.77 3.47
N ARG A 373 -36.12 35.32 2.32
CA ARG A 373 -36.15 36.74 2.02
C ARG A 373 -37.50 37.22 1.55
N ASP A 374 -38.17 36.41 0.73
CA ASP A 374 -39.48 36.79 0.19
C ASP A 374 -40.54 36.87 1.30
N VAL A 375 -40.31 36.24 2.46
CA VAL A 375 -41.20 36.27 3.63
C VAL A 375 -40.90 37.49 4.54
N GLU A 376 -39.64 37.95 4.64
CA GLU A 376 -39.27 39.13 5.44
C GLU A 376 -39.62 40.45 4.74
N ASP A 377 -39.58 40.48 3.41
CA ASP A 377 -39.97 41.68 2.63
C ASP A 377 -41.51 41.86 2.54
N GLU A 378 -42.32 40.79 2.65
CA GLU A 378 -43.81 40.89 2.70
C GLU A 378 -44.30 41.37 4.06
N ASP A 379 -43.61 41.15 5.16
CA ASP A 379 -44.01 41.59 6.50
C ASP A 379 -43.67 43.08 6.76
N GLU A 380 -42.75 43.73 5.99
CA GLU A 380 -42.45 45.18 6.10
C GLU A 380 -43.37 46.07 5.24
N GLU A 381 -44.07 45.54 4.23
CA GLU A 381 -45.04 46.34 3.43
C GLU A 381 -46.44 46.47 4.07
N ASP A 382 -46.76 45.66 5.09
CA ASP A 382 -48.07 45.72 5.78
C ASP A 382 -48.07 46.63 7.02
N GLU A 383 -46.96 47.33 7.38
CA GLU A 383 -46.85 48.25 8.52
C GLU A 383 -46.79 49.78 8.10
N GLU A 384 -46.93 50.16 6.82
CA GLU A 384 -47.13 51.56 6.40
C GLU A 384 -48.62 51.80 6.05
#